data_84b0c5ad9dc55008f947e8173f3febfe
#
_entry.id   84b0c5ad9dc55008f947e8173f3febfe
#
_cell.length_a   1.000
_cell.length_b   1.000
_cell.length_c   1.000
_cell.angle_alpha   90.00
_cell.angle_beta   90.00
_cell.angle_gamma   90.00
#
_symmetry.space_group_name_H-M   'P 1'
#
loop_
_entity.id
_entity.type
_entity.pdbx_description
1 polymer ?
#
loop_
_entity_poly.entity_id
_entity_poly.type
_entity_poly.pdbx_seq_one_letter_code
_entity_poly.pdbx_strand_id
1 'polypeptide(L)'
;MNKIITTLCALLLIQFLVVNKSYSSDGEVKDCFEKLNRVTFALNMGLDKVIFKPIAKGYRKLPSPIRTGTGNALNNLSNLITIPNNILQGDFGSAANNSVRLVINTTLGIAGIFDPANSFGFEKREKEDFGQSLGVLGVGEGCYLVLPVLGPTTIRDTVGSLIAMNGGDVWHNITVRDDEEYVKEFKESDYWASRVTSGVDFRAKNLEAFDAMEKNSVDLYATVRRLYLQDRKKKINNSNEKTDAMEDGDWDTLENQ
;
A
#
# COMPACT_ATOMS: atom_id res chain seq x y z
N MET A 1 -8.89 25.38 -17.42
CA MET A 1 -7.71 24.63 -17.92
C MET A 1 -7.63 23.21 -17.33
N ASN A 2 -7.97 23.03 -16.06
CA ASN A 2 -7.85 21.71 -15.39
C ASN A 2 -8.79 20.61 -15.90
N LYS A 3 -10.03 20.93 -16.31
CA LYS A 3 -10.99 19.91 -16.79
C LYS A 3 -10.59 19.27 -18.13
N ILE A 4 -9.95 20.01 -19.02
CA ILE A 4 -9.49 19.49 -20.33
C ILE A 4 -8.31 18.53 -20.13
N ILE A 5 -7.37 18.87 -19.24
CA ILE A 5 -6.23 18.03 -18.92
C ILE A 5 -6.69 16.72 -18.25
N THR A 6 -7.65 16.80 -17.33
CA THR A 6 -8.21 15.61 -16.67
C THR A 6 -8.94 14.70 -17.66
N THR A 7 -9.68 15.28 -18.62
CA THR A 7 -10.37 14.51 -19.65
C THR A 7 -9.39 13.88 -20.65
N LEU A 8 -8.32 14.59 -21.02
CA LEU A 8 -7.27 14.04 -21.89
C LEU A 8 -6.49 12.90 -21.19
N CYS A 9 -6.16 13.05 -19.91
CA CYS A 9 -5.51 12.00 -19.11
C CYS A 9 -6.42 10.78 -18.95
N ALA A 10 -7.73 10.97 -18.73
CA ALA A 10 -8.70 9.88 -18.66
C ALA A 10 -8.85 9.16 -20.01
N LEU A 11 -8.89 9.88 -21.14
CA LEU A 11 -8.94 9.29 -22.47
C LEU A 11 -7.64 8.53 -22.84
N LEU A 12 -6.49 9.04 -22.46
CA LEU A 12 -5.21 8.34 -22.62
C LEU A 12 -5.14 7.08 -21.76
N LEU A 13 -5.65 7.11 -20.52
CA LEU A 13 -5.74 5.93 -19.65
C LEU A 13 -6.70 4.88 -20.24
N ILE A 14 -7.83 5.28 -20.80
CA ILE A 14 -8.79 4.37 -21.44
C ILE A 14 -8.17 3.74 -22.70
N GLN A 15 -7.43 4.50 -23.50
CA GLN A 15 -6.71 3.93 -24.67
C GLN A 15 -5.60 2.96 -24.25
N PHE A 16 -4.92 3.20 -23.13
CA PHE A 16 -3.93 2.26 -22.59
C PHE A 16 -4.57 0.95 -22.08
N LEU A 17 -5.78 1.02 -21.53
CA LEU A 17 -6.51 -0.16 -21.04
C LEU A 17 -7.08 -1.03 -22.18
N VAL A 18 -7.40 -0.44 -23.35
CA VAL A 18 -7.97 -1.18 -24.49
C VAL A 18 -6.89 -1.91 -25.32
N VAL A 19 -5.63 -1.48 -25.26
CA VAL A 19 -4.56 -2.03 -26.13
C VAL A 19 -3.87 -3.27 -25.58
N ASN A 20 -4.01 -3.63 -24.29
CA ASN A 20 -3.23 -4.71 -23.69
C ASN A 20 -4.05 -5.84 -23.02
N LYS A 21 -4.94 -6.47 -23.79
CA LYS A 21 -5.47 -7.79 -23.44
C LYS A 21 -4.49 -8.89 -23.87
N SER A 22 -3.22 -8.74 -23.59
CA SER A 22 -2.24 -9.81 -23.80
C SER A 22 -0.85 -9.36 -23.34
N TYR A 23 -0.54 -9.62 -22.09
CA TYR A 23 0.83 -9.95 -21.64
C TYR A 23 0.77 -10.38 -20.16
N SER A 24 0.14 -11.52 -19.90
CA SER A 24 0.59 -12.35 -18.79
C SER A 24 1.92 -12.97 -19.24
N SER A 25 2.97 -12.18 -19.13
CA SER A 25 4.32 -12.64 -19.37
C SER A 25 4.81 -13.24 -18.05
N ASP A 26 5.01 -14.55 -18.03
CA ASP A 26 5.82 -15.26 -17.03
C ASP A 26 7.30 -14.81 -17.05
N GLY A 27 7.60 -13.67 -17.64
CA GLY A 27 8.90 -13.06 -17.71
C GLY A 27 9.27 -12.31 -16.44
N GLU A 28 10.48 -12.48 -15.98
CA GLU A 28 11.07 -11.70 -14.89
C GLU A 28 10.92 -10.20 -15.18
N VAL A 29 10.41 -9.42 -14.19
CA VAL A 29 10.22 -7.97 -14.31
C VAL A 29 11.55 -7.29 -14.65
N LYS A 30 11.57 -6.54 -15.74
CA LYS A 30 12.80 -5.91 -16.25
C LYS A 30 13.25 -4.77 -15.34
N ASP A 31 14.54 -4.74 -15.07
CA ASP A 31 15.21 -3.62 -14.41
C ASP A 31 15.80 -2.67 -15.46
N CYS A 32 14.94 -1.87 -16.08
CA CYS A 32 15.31 -1.02 -17.21
C CYS A 32 16.32 0.07 -16.84
N PHE A 33 16.39 0.44 -15.57
CA PHE A 33 17.20 1.53 -15.05
C PHE A 33 18.15 1.07 -13.94
N GLU A 34 18.65 -0.16 -14.01
CA GLU A 34 19.43 -0.78 -12.93
C GLU A 34 20.51 0.11 -12.34
N LYS A 35 21.32 0.78 -13.18
CA LYS A 35 22.39 1.66 -12.71
C LYS A 35 21.85 2.81 -11.86
N LEU A 36 20.77 3.46 -12.30
CA LEU A 36 20.12 4.55 -11.56
C LEU A 36 19.45 4.02 -10.29
N ASN A 37 18.74 2.90 -10.41
CA ASN A 37 18.08 2.25 -9.27
C ASN A 37 19.09 1.86 -8.18
N ARG A 38 20.26 1.34 -8.53
CA ARG A 38 21.31 1.02 -7.56
C ARG A 38 21.87 2.26 -6.86
N VAL A 39 22.03 3.38 -7.58
CA VAL A 39 22.47 4.65 -6.97
C VAL A 39 21.41 5.17 -6.00
N THR A 40 20.15 5.20 -6.41
CA THR A 40 19.04 5.62 -5.54
C THR A 40 18.88 4.69 -4.34
N PHE A 41 19.05 3.38 -4.55
CA PHE A 41 19.02 2.39 -3.48
C PHE A 41 20.13 2.65 -2.45
N ALA A 42 21.35 2.89 -2.90
CA ALA A 42 22.47 3.22 -2.01
C ALA A 42 22.22 4.51 -1.22
N LEU A 43 21.63 5.54 -1.86
CA LEU A 43 21.18 6.76 -1.17
C LEU A 43 20.15 6.43 -0.08
N ASN A 44 19.12 5.64 -0.41
CA ASN A 44 18.08 5.23 0.54
C ASN A 44 18.66 4.43 1.72
N MET A 45 19.61 3.54 1.47
CA MET A 45 20.31 2.79 2.52
C MET A 45 21.15 3.72 3.42
N GLY A 46 21.79 4.74 2.84
CA GLY A 46 22.48 5.78 3.60
C GLY A 46 21.53 6.56 4.51
N LEU A 47 20.38 6.97 3.98
CA LEU A 47 19.32 7.65 4.74
C LEU A 47 18.74 6.75 5.83
N ASP A 48 18.51 5.47 5.53
CA ASP A 48 18.04 4.51 6.54
C ASP A 48 19.02 4.41 7.70
N LYS A 49 20.29 4.23 7.41
CA LYS A 49 21.33 4.05 8.43
C LYS A 49 21.48 5.27 9.34
N VAL A 50 21.36 6.48 8.77
CA VAL A 50 21.63 7.72 9.50
C VAL A 50 20.36 8.30 10.15
N ILE A 51 19.19 8.09 9.55
CA ILE A 51 17.95 8.72 9.97
C ILE A 51 16.89 7.68 10.41
N PHE A 52 16.43 6.81 9.48
CA PHE A 52 15.26 5.98 9.75
C PHE A 52 15.52 4.89 10.80
N LYS A 53 16.65 4.20 10.72
CA LYS A 53 17.02 3.16 11.68
C LYS A 53 17.20 3.68 13.11
N PRO A 54 17.89 4.82 13.39
CA PRO A 54 17.94 5.42 14.72
C PRO A 54 16.56 5.84 15.24
N ILE A 55 15.72 6.47 14.40
CA ILE A 55 14.35 6.87 14.78
C ILE A 55 13.51 5.62 15.11
N ALA A 56 13.56 4.57 14.29
CA ALA A 56 12.86 3.32 14.53
C ALA A 56 13.31 2.62 15.83
N LYS A 57 14.61 2.64 16.15
CA LYS A 57 15.12 2.16 17.43
C LYS A 57 14.61 2.99 18.60
N GLY A 58 14.54 4.32 18.46
CA GLY A 58 13.94 5.22 19.45
C GLY A 58 12.45 4.92 19.66
N TYR A 59 11.70 4.77 18.59
CA TYR A 59 10.27 4.40 18.61
C TYR A 59 10.04 3.05 19.33
N ARG A 60 10.90 2.05 19.13
CA ARG A 60 10.80 0.75 19.82
C ARG A 60 10.99 0.81 21.34
N LYS A 61 11.58 1.88 21.87
CA LYS A 61 11.69 2.10 23.32
C LYS A 61 10.39 2.56 23.96
N LEU A 62 9.42 3.01 23.17
CA LEU A 62 8.10 3.38 23.66
C LEU A 62 7.39 2.13 24.23
N PRO A 63 6.55 2.28 25.26
CA PRO A 63 5.75 1.19 25.82
C PRO A 63 4.91 0.50 24.74
N SER A 64 4.75 -0.82 24.86
CA SER A 64 3.99 -1.64 23.89
C SER A 64 2.59 -1.10 23.60
N PRO A 65 1.78 -0.63 24.60
CA PRO A 65 0.44 -0.11 24.34
C PRO A 65 0.45 1.10 23.39
N ILE A 66 1.45 2.00 23.51
CA ILE A 66 1.58 3.17 22.63
C ILE A 66 1.87 2.71 21.20
N ARG A 67 2.83 1.81 21.00
CA ARG A 67 3.19 1.28 19.68
C ARG A 67 2.03 0.51 19.04
N THR A 68 1.35 -0.31 19.82
CA THR A 68 0.17 -1.06 19.36
C THR A 68 -0.97 -0.11 18.98
N GLY A 69 -1.29 0.86 19.83
CA GLY A 69 -2.31 1.87 19.55
C GLY A 69 -2.00 2.69 18.29
N THR A 70 -0.75 3.14 18.14
CA THR A 70 -0.30 3.82 16.92
C THR A 70 -0.49 2.95 15.69
N GLY A 71 -0.01 1.70 15.73
CA GLY A 71 -0.17 0.74 14.62
C GLY A 71 -1.63 0.47 14.28
N ASN A 72 -2.50 0.36 15.27
CA ASN A 72 -3.95 0.17 15.05
C ASN A 72 -4.59 1.39 14.40
N ALA A 73 -4.30 2.60 14.88
CA ALA A 73 -4.80 3.85 14.30
C ALA A 73 -4.36 4.03 12.84
N LEU A 74 -3.08 3.75 12.54
CA LEU A 74 -2.56 3.79 11.16
C LEU A 74 -3.20 2.71 10.26
N ASN A 75 -3.46 1.51 10.79
CA ASN A 75 -4.19 0.47 10.07
C ASN A 75 -5.65 0.87 9.82
N ASN A 76 -6.30 1.48 10.81
CA ASN A 76 -7.66 1.99 10.66
C ASN A 76 -7.73 3.07 9.56
N LEU A 77 -6.79 4.00 9.58
CA LEU A 77 -6.67 5.04 8.57
C LEU A 77 -6.39 4.46 7.16
N SER A 78 -5.60 3.40 7.07
CA SER A 78 -5.31 2.75 5.78
C SER A 78 -6.53 2.10 5.13
N ASN A 79 -7.61 1.81 5.89
CA ASN A 79 -8.85 1.30 5.32
C ASN A 79 -9.51 2.30 4.36
N LEU A 80 -9.25 3.60 4.52
CA LEU A 80 -9.77 4.63 3.61
C LEU A 80 -9.27 4.46 2.15
N ILE A 81 -8.10 3.86 1.96
CA ILE A 81 -7.59 3.52 0.63
C ILE A 81 -7.83 2.03 0.30
N THR A 82 -7.80 1.15 1.29
CA THR A 82 -7.99 -0.29 1.08
C THR A 82 -9.40 -0.64 0.62
N ILE A 83 -10.44 -0.04 1.23
CA ILE A 83 -11.85 -0.32 0.89
C ILE A 83 -12.17 -0.02 -0.58
N PRO A 84 -11.86 1.17 -1.13
CA PRO A 84 -12.09 1.43 -2.55
C PRO A 84 -11.34 0.43 -3.46
N ASN A 85 -10.13 0.02 -3.09
CA ASN A 85 -9.35 -0.93 -3.86
C ASN A 85 -9.92 -2.35 -3.79
N ASN A 86 -10.43 -2.80 -2.63
CA ASN A 86 -11.17 -4.06 -2.55
C ASN A 86 -12.39 -4.06 -3.52
N ILE A 87 -13.13 -2.94 -3.57
CA ILE A 87 -14.29 -2.80 -4.49
C ILE A 87 -13.82 -2.87 -5.94
N LEU A 88 -12.74 -2.15 -6.31
CA LEU A 88 -12.19 -2.15 -7.66
C LEU A 88 -11.68 -3.54 -8.11
N GLN A 89 -11.24 -4.35 -7.15
CA GLN A 89 -10.77 -5.72 -7.38
C GLN A 89 -11.90 -6.76 -7.35
N GLY A 90 -13.15 -6.35 -7.06
CA GLY A 90 -14.29 -7.26 -6.92
C GLY A 90 -14.35 -8.01 -5.59
N ASP A 91 -13.40 -7.77 -4.65
CA ASP A 91 -13.41 -8.39 -3.31
C ASP A 91 -14.36 -7.63 -2.37
N PHE A 92 -15.67 -7.81 -2.61
CA PHE A 92 -16.72 -7.18 -1.79
C PHE A 92 -16.75 -7.71 -0.36
N GLY A 93 -16.31 -8.95 -0.12
CA GLY A 93 -16.21 -9.53 1.21
C GLY A 93 -15.19 -8.79 2.08
N SER A 94 -13.99 -8.56 1.57
CA SER A 94 -12.97 -7.76 2.26
C SER A 94 -13.36 -6.29 2.35
N ALA A 95 -14.02 -5.74 1.33
CA ALA A 95 -14.55 -4.37 1.38
C ALA A 95 -15.55 -4.19 2.52
N ALA A 96 -16.52 -5.09 2.65
CA ALA A 96 -17.50 -5.06 3.73
C ALA A 96 -16.84 -5.24 5.11
N ASN A 97 -15.97 -6.24 5.26
CA ASN A 97 -15.23 -6.47 6.52
C ASN A 97 -14.42 -5.23 6.93
N ASN A 98 -13.64 -4.63 6.02
CA ASN A 98 -12.83 -3.45 6.30
C ASN A 98 -13.70 -2.21 6.60
N SER A 99 -14.88 -2.09 5.97
CA SER A 99 -15.84 -1.01 6.26
C SER A 99 -16.40 -1.12 7.69
N VAL A 100 -16.81 -2.32 8.09
CA VAL A 100 -17.29 -2.58 9.46
C VAL A 100 -16.17 -2.31 10.47
N ARG A 101 -14.95 -2.76 10.20
CA ARG A 101 -13.78 -2.48 11.04
C ARG A 101 -13.50 -0.99 11.16
N LEU A 102 -13.54 -0.25 10.05
CA LEU A 102 -13.34 1.21 10.04
C LEU A 102 -14.35 1.90 10.97
N VAL A 103 -15.64 1.56 10.88
CA VAL A 103 -16.70 2.16 11.71
C VAL A 103 -16.51 1.80 13.17
N ILE A 104 -16.37 0.52 13.50
CA ILE A 104 -16.25 0.05 14.89
C ILE A 104 -14.98 0.62 15.54
N ASN A 105 -13.84 0.56 14.86
CA ASN A 105 -12.58 1.01 15.43
C ASN A 105 -12.50 2.54 15.51
N THR A 106 -13.15 3.27 14.61
CA THR A 106 -13.21 4.73 14.70
C THR A 106 -14.10 5.19 15.86
N THR A 107 -15.23 4.52 16.08
CA THR A 107 -16.20 4.90 17.12
C THR A 107 -15.84 4.30 18.48
N LEU A 108 -15.88 2.97 18.62
CA LEU A 108 -15.62 2.27 19.88
C LEU A 108 -14.12 2.16 20.19
N GLY A 109 -13.27 2.18 19.15
CA GLY A 109 -11.82 2.06 19.27
C GLY A 109 -11.08 3.40 19.42
N ILE A 110 -11.79 4.52 19.63
CA ILE A 110 -11.22 5.87 19.77
C ILE A 110 -10.29 6.18 18.58
N ALA A 111 -10.90 6.50 17.43
CA ALA A 111 -10.20 6.77 16.16
C ALA A 111 -9.24 5.63 15.72
N GLY A 112 -9.49 4.39 16.16
CA GLY A 112 -8.71 3.22 15.77
C GLY A 112 -7.50 2.93 16.67
N ILE A 113 -7.31 3.64 17.78
CA ILE A 113 -6.23 3.31 18.75
C ILE A 113 -6.44 1.90 19.32
N PHE A 114 -7.68 1.54 19.63
CA PHE A 114 -8.06 0.18 20.00
C PHE A 114 -8.65 -0.56 18.80
N ASP A 115 -8.66 -1.89 18.85
CA ASP A 115 -9.19 -2.75 17.79
C ASP A 115 -10.32 -3.65 18.29
N PRO A 116 -11.46 -3.08 18.73
CA PRO A 116 -12.60 -3.86 19.18
C PRO A 116 -13.24 -4.68 18.05
N ALA A 117 -13.11 -4.27 16.79
CA ALA A 117 -13.62 -5.02 15.65
C ALA A 117 -13.05 -6.45 15.59
N ASN A 118 -11.76 -6.62 15.93
CA ASN A 118 -11.16 -7.94 16.02
C ASN A 118 -11.81 -8.83 17.07
N SER A 119 -12.20 -8.25 18.22
CA SER A 119 -12.92 -8.97 19.30
C SER A 119 -14.35 -9.35 18.91
N PHE A 120 -14.93 -8.68 17.92
CA PHE A 120 -16.25 -8.98 17.35
C PHE A 120 -16.19 -9.97 16.18
N GLY A 121 -15.01 -10.55 15.88
CA GLY A 121 -14.82 -11.54 14.83
C GLY A 121 -14.50 -10.95 13.46
N PHE A 122 -14.30 -9.64 13.34
CA PHE A 122 -13.85 -9.01 12.09
C PHE A 122 -12.33 -9.02 12.03
N GLU A 123 -11.75 -10.00 11.37
CA GLU A 123 -10.30 -10.14 11.25
C GLU A 123 -9.65 -9.08 10.37
N LYS A 124 -8.35 -8.81 10.61
CA LYS A 124 -7.57 -7.92 9.74
C LYS A 124 -7.35 -8.57 8.38
N ARG A 125 -7.65 -7.83 7.32
CA ARG A 125 -7.39 -8.23 5.94
C ARG A 125 -6.12 -7.55 5.42
N GLU A 126 -5.58 -8.08 4.32
CA GLU A 126 -4.45 -7.48 3.60
C GLU A 126 -4.78 -6.05 3.17
N LYS A 127 -3.75 -5.20 3.14
CA LYS A 127 -3.89 -3.83 2.65
C LYS A 127 -3.81 -3.81 1.14
N GLU A 128 -4.74 -3.09 0.54
CA GLU A 128 -4.80 -2.92 -0.90
C GLU A 128 -4.43 -1.51 -1.32
N ASP A 129 -3.90 -1.39 -2.53
CA ASP A 129 -3.55 -0.13 -3.15
C ASP A 129 -3.88 -0.14 -4.66
N PHE A 130 -3.86 1.04 -5.30
CA PHE A 130 -4.20 1.16 -6.72
C PHE A 130 -3.22 0.42 -7.65
N GLY A 131 -1.95 0.24 -7.26
CA GLY A 131 -1.00 -0.57 -8.03
C GLY A 131 -1.41 -2.04 -8.06
N GLN A 132 -1.90 -2.57 -6.93
CA GLN A 132 -2.46 -3.93 -6.85
C GLN A 132 -3.74 -4.03 -7.69
N SER A 133 -4.67 -3.08 -7.54
CA SER A 133 -5.92 -3.05 -8.33
C SER A 133 -5.64 -3.02 -9.83
N LEU A 134 -4.67 -2.22 -10.29
CA LEU A 134 -4.23 -2.23 -11.68
C LEU A 134 -3.67 -3.59 -12.09
N GLY A 135 -2.93 -4.27 -11.19
CA GLY A 135 -2.42 -5.63 -11.43
C GLY A 135 -3.52 -6.67 -11.59
N VAL A 136 -4.52 -6.66 -10.71
CA VAL A 136 -5.73 -7.53 -10.81
C VAL A 136 -6.48 -7.28 -12.11
N LEU A 137 -6.55 -6.02 -12.56
CA LEU A 137 -7.14 -5.63 -13.86
C LEU A 137 -6.27 -5.99 -15.07
N GLY A 138 -5.14 -6.70 -14.86
CA GLY A 138 -4.27 -7.18 -15.94
C GLY A 138 -3.22 -6.20 -16.42
N VAL A 139 -3.02 -5.07 -15.74
CA VAL A 139 -1.93 -4.13 -16.08
C VAL A 139 -0.60 -4.71 -15.62
N GLY A 140 0.32 -4.92 -16.56
CA GLY A 140 1.67 -5.41 -16.27
C GLY A 140 2.50 -4.46 -15.40
N GLU A 141 3.49 -5.00 -14.69
CA GLU A 141 4.32 -4.24 -13.73
C GLU A 141 5.15 -3.13 -14.41
N GLY A 142 5.51 -3.33 -15.68
CA GLY A 142 6.47 -2.47 -16.38
C GLY A 142 7.89 -2.66 -15.84
N CYS A 143 8.69 -1.58 -15.84
CA CYS A 143 10.05 -1.63 -15.30
C CYS A 143 10.06 -1.46 -13.78
N TYR A 144 10.98 -2.16 -13.13
CA TYR A 144 11.30 -1.92 -11.73
C TYR A 144 11.99 -0.57 -11.53
N LEU A 145 11.66 0.14 -10.47
CA LEU A 145 12.19 1.45 -10.10
C LEU A 145 12.52 1.48 -8.61
N VAL A 146 13.48 2.33 -8.26
CA VAL A 146 13.72 2.71 -6.87
C VAL A 146 13.58 4.22 -6.74
N LEU A 147 12.59 4.66 -5.98
CA LEU A 147 12.35 6.08 -5.75
C LEU A 147 13.14 6.56 -4.51
N PRO A 148 13.67 7.81 -4.55
CA PRO A 148 14.31 8.41 -3.39
C PRO A 148 13.34 8.42 -2.20
N VAL A 149 13.82 8.00 -1.02
CA VAL A 149 13.07 7.91 0.24
C VAL A 149 11.95 6.86 0.24
N LEU A 150 11.19 6.74 -0.86
CA LEU A 150 10.04 5.84 -0.97
C LEU A 150 10.42 4.37 -1.19
N GLY A 151 11.63 4.12 -1.74
CA GLY A 151 12.14 2.75 -1.91
C GLY A 151 11.68 2.06 -3.19
N PRO A 152 11.61 0.70 -3.19
CA PRO A 152 11.29 -0.11 -4.35
C PRO A 152 9.84 0.09 -4.83
N THR A 153 9.68 0.10 -6.15
CA THR A 153 8.39 0.23 -6.83
C THR A 153 8.47 -0.35 -8.25
N THR A 154 7.35 -0.30 -8.99
CA THR A 154 7.29 -0.55 -10.44
C THR A 154 6.62 0.63 -11.13
N ILE A 155 6.65 0.70 -12.46
CA ILE A 155 5.91 1.73 -13.21
C ILE A 155 4.42 1.66 -12.86
N ARG A 156 3.81 0.47 -12.86
CA ARG A 156 2.40 0.28 -12.49
C ARG A 156 2.11 0.81 -11.08
N ASP A 157 2.93 0.44 -10.11
CA ASP A 157 2.70 0.80 -8.70
C ASP A 157 2.93 2.30 -8.47
N THR A 158 3.85 2.92 -9.24
CA THR A 158 4.04 4.37 -9.27
C THR A 158 2.80 5.08 -9.82
N VAL A 159 2.22 4.57 -10.94
CA VAL A 159 0.96 5.09 -11.49
C VAL A 159 -0.17 4.93 -10.47
N GLY A 160 -0.27 3.77 -9.80
CA GLY A 160 -1.22 3.55 -8.71
C GLY A 160 -1.08 4.58 -7.58
N SER A 161 0.15 4.92 -7.20
CA SER A 161 0.41 5.96 -6.19
C SER A 161 -0.02 7.34 -6.68
N LEU A 162 0.18 7.67 -7.96
CA LEU A 162 -0.30 8.91 -8.54
C LEU A 162 -1.83 8.98 -8.58
N ILE A 163 -2.53 7.88 -8.86
CA ILE A 163 -4.00 7.80 -8.77
C ILE A 163 -4.44 8.09 -7.33
N ALA A 164 -3.80 7.48 -6.33
CA ALA A 164 -4.10 7.74 -4.94
C ALA A 164 -3.98 9.24 -4.61
N MET A 165 -2.86 9.88 -4.97
CA MET A 165 -2.60 11.30 -4.72
C MET A 165 -3.54 12.23 -5.52
N ASN A 166 -4.10 11.78 -6.64
CA ASN A 166 -4.99 12.57 -7.49
C ASN A 166 -6.49 12.29 -7.25
N GLY A 167 -6.85 11.82 -6.09
CA GLY A 167 -8.25 11.68 -5.67
C GLY A 167 -8.65 10.29 -5.22
N GLY A 168 -7.78 9.29 -5.38
CA GLY A 168 -8.05 7.92 -4.95
C GLY A 168 -7.91 7.70 -3.45
N ASP A 169 -7.07 8.47 -2.78
CA ASP A 169 -6.89 8.40 -1.33
C ASP A 169 -7.79 9.41 -0.62
N VAL A 170 -8.81 8.91 0.04
CA VAL A 170 -9.78 9.75 0.80
C VAL A 170 -9.06 10.56 1.88
N TRP A 171 -8.07 9.99 2.55
CA TRP A 171 -7.31 10.71 3.57
C TRP A 171 -6.51 11.87 2.98
N HIS A 172 -5.85 11.65 1.83
CA HIS A 172 -5.16 12.72 1.09
C HIS A 172 -6.13 13.82 0.65
N ASN A 173 -7.33 13.44 0.18
CA ASN A 173 -8.32 14.41 -0.27
C ASN A 173 -8.78 15.32 0.88
N ILE A 174 -9.10 14.74 2.04
CA ILE A 174 -9.59 15.49 3.22
C ILE A 174 -8.51 16.42 3.78
N THR A 175 -7.23 16.02 3.73
CA THR A 175 -6.14 16.74 4.42
C THR A 175 -5.36 17.69 3.52
N VAL A 176 -5.19 17.35 2.24
CA VAL A 176 -4.28 18.08 1.33
C VAL A 176 -5.03 18.80 0.22
N ARG A 177 -6.14 18.22 -0.28
CA ARG A 177 -6.84 18.73 -1.47
C ARG A 177 -8.07 19.57 -1.17
N ASP A 178 -8.59 19.51 0.05
CA ASP A 178 -9.81 20.21 0.39
C ASP A 178 -9.51 21.68 0.66
N ASP A 179 -9.61 22.50 -0.39
CA ASP A 179 -9.55 23.96 -0.31
C ASP A 179 -10.88 24.58 0.17
N GLU A 180 -11.96 23.78 0.24
CA GLU A 180 -13.30 24.18 0.65
C GLU A 180 -13.73 23.50 1.96
N GLU A 181 -13.61 24.19 3.03
CA GLU A 181 -14.38 24.30 4.28
C GLU A 181 -15.13 23.08 4.88
N TYR A 182 -15.12 21.88 4.28
CA TYR A 182 -15.96 20.77 4.75
C TYR A 182 -15.40 20.05 5.99
N VAL A 183 -14.08 20.02 6.20
CA VAL A 183 -13.46 19.44 7.40
C VAL A 183 -12.26 20.28 7.85
N LYS A 184 -12.53 21.43 8.48
CA LYS A 184 -11.51 22.37 8.99
C LYS A 184 -10.56 21.79 10.07
N GLU A 185 -10.83 20.56 10.55
CA GLU A 185 -10.09 19.98 11.67
C GLU A 185 -8.80 19.28 11.23
N PHE A 186 -8.69 18.84 9.97
CA PHE A 186 -7.51 18.13 9.44
C PHE A 186 -6.68 19.03 8.54
N LYS A 187 -5.35 18.86 8.63
CA LYS A 187 -4.36 19.67 7.89
C LYS A 187 -3.45 18.77 7.06
N GLU A 188 -2.79 19.35 6.07
CA GLU A 188 -1.74 18.69 5.30
C GLU A 188 -0.66 18.06 6.19
N SER A 189 -0.33 18.71 7.33
CA SER A 189 0.59 18.16 8.32
C SER A 189 0.14 16.80 8.87
N ASP A 190 -1.16 16.54 8.98
CA ASP A 190 -1.70 15.29 9.53
C ASP A 190 -1.52 14.14 8.53
N TYR A 191 -1.66 14.44 7.25
CA TYR A 191 -1.33 13.48 6.19
C TYR A 191 0.14 13.07 6.27
N TRP A 192 1.04 14.03 6.24
CA TRP A 192 2.48 13.74 6.26
C TRP A 192 2.92 13.09 7.58
N ALA A 193 2.37 13.52 8.71
CA ALA A 193 2.61 12.89 10.01
C ALA A 193 2.19 11.40 10.00
N SER A 194 1.01 11.09 9.45
CA SER A 194 0.54 9.71 9.35
C SER A 194 1.44 8.86 8.45
N ARG A 195 1.91 9.40 7.32
CA ARG A 195 2.81 8.70 6.38
C ARG A 195 4.19 8.45 6.99
N VAL A 196 4.79 9.46 7.60
CA VAL A 196 6.08 9.34 8.29
C VAL A 196 5.98 8.35 9.45
N THR A 197 4.94 8.44 10.28
CA THR A 197 4.72 7.52 11.40
C THR A 197 4.52 6.08 10.91
N SER A 198 3.80 5.89 9.79
CA SER A 198 3.64 4.56 9.17
C SER A 198 4.99 3.98 8.73
N GLY A 199 5.85 4.79 8.13
CA GLY A 199 7.20 4.37 7.73
C GLY A 199 8.06 4.00 8.95
N VAL A 200 8.01 4.80 10.02
CA VAL A 200 8.75 4.52 11.27
C VAL A 200 8.23 3.25 11.95
N ASP A 201 6.90 3.07 12.05
CA ASP A 201 6.29 1.88 12.64
C ASP A 201 6.66 0.62 11.84
N PHE A 202 6.57 0.69 10.51
CA PHE A 202 6.99 -0.40 9.63
C PHE A 202 8.47 -0.73 9.80
N ARG A 203 9.35 0.28 9.80
CA ARG A 203 10.79 0.07 9.98
C ARG A 203 11.12 -0.49 11.35
N ALA A 204 10.42 -0.04 12.38
CA ALA A 204 10.58 -0.53 13.75
C ALA A 204 10.16 -2.00 13.91
N LYS A 205 9.05 -2.40 13.29
CA LYS A 205 8.57 -3.79 13.29
C LYS A 205 9.53 -4.75 12.56
N ASN A 206 10.24 -4.25 11.57
CA ASN A 206 11.10 -5.06 10.70
C ASN A 206 12.61 -4.84 10.93
N LEU A 207 13.02 -4.29 12.08
CA LEU A 207 14.44 -3.97 12.36
C LEU A 207 15.36 -5.18 12.15
N GLU A 208 15.03 -6.31 12.76
CA GLU A 208 15.84 -7.52 12.73
C GLU A 208 15.88 -8.13 11.32
N ALA A 209 14.74 -8.12 10.62
CA ALA A 209 14.65 -8.65 9.25
C ALA A 209 15.53 -7.84 8.29
N PHE A 210 15.48 -6.50 8.36
CA PHE A 210 16.35 -5.64 7.57
C PHE A 210 17.83 -5.80 7.91
N ASP A 211 18.17 -5.88 9.19
CA ASP A 211 19.55 -6.08 9.63
C ASP A 211 20.08 -7.46 9.19
N ALA A 212 19.24 -8.50 9.24
CA ALA A 212 19.59 -9.83 8.75
C ALA A 212 19.78 -9.85 7.22
N MET A 213 18.93 -9.16 6.46
CA MET A 213 19.09 -9.02 5.02
C MET A 213 20.38 -8.28 4.66
N GLU A 214 20.66 -7.15 5.32
CA GLU A 214 21.89 -6.38 5.10
C GLU A 214 23.15 -7.23 5.37
N LYS A 215 23.13 -8.03 6.42
CA LYS A 215 24.27 -8.87 6.83
C LYS A 215 24.47 -10.09 5.93
N ASN A 216 23.39 -10.73 5.48
CA ASN A 216 23.45 -12.05 4.85
C ASN A 216 23.31 -12.01 3.32
N SER A 217 22.97 -10.87 2.72
CA SER A 217 22.83 -10.77 1.25
C SER A 217 24.17 -10.51 0.59
N VAL A 218 24.47 -11.27 -0.44
CA VAL A 218 25.62 -11.01 -1.32
C VAL A 218 25.38 -9.74 -2.14
N ASP A 219 24.15 -9.57 -2.66
CA ASP A 219 23.66 -8.36 -3.31
C ASP A 219 22.34 -7.97 -2.66
N LEU A 220 22.38 -6.98 -1.76
CA LEU A 220 21.22 -6.51 -1.03
C LEU A 220 20.18 -5.87 -1.98
N TYR A 221 20.62 -5.14 -2.98
CA TYR A 221 19.73 -4.55 -3.99
C TYR A 221 18.91 -5.63 -4.71
N ALA A 222 19.58 -6.65 -5.23
CA ALA A 222 18.91 -7.75 -5.93
C ALA A 222 17.97 -8.53 -5.00
N THR A 223 18.34 -8.70 -3.72
CA THR A 223 17.51 -9.36 -2.71
C THR A 223 16.24 -8.57 -2.44
N VAL A 224 16.35 -7.27 -2.19
CA VAL A 224 15.20 -6.38 -1.93
C VAL A 224 14.29 -6.30 -3.15
N ARG A 225 14.86 -6.16 -4.36
CA ARG A 225 14.09 -6.19 -5.62
C ARG A 225 13.26 -7.46 -5.73
N ARG A 226 13.87 -8.62 -5.55
CA ARG A 226 13.19 -9.92 -5.62
C ARG A 226 12.07 -10.04 -4.61
N LEU A 227 12.33 -9.70 -3.34
CA LEU A 227 11.33 -9.76 -2.27
C LEU A 227 10.14 -8.83 -2.55
N TYR A 228 10.40 -7.61 -3.02
CA TYR A 228 9.35 -6.68 -3.39
C TYR A 228 8.46 -7.25 -4.51
N LEU A 229 9.05 -7.75 -5.58
CA LEU A 229 8.30 -8.29 -6.72
C LEU A 229 7.51 -9.56 -6.34
N GLN A 230 8.08 -10.43 -5.51
CA GLN A 230 7.39 -11.63 -5.00
C GLN A 230 6.19 -11.24 -4.10
N ASP A 231 6.35 -10.28 -3.19
CA ASP A 231 5.25 -9.81 -2.35
C ASP A 231 4.12 -9.20 -3.19
N ARG A 232 4.46 -8.38 -4.19
CA ARG A 232 3.46 -7.79 -5.10
C ARG A 232 2.71 -8.86 -5.91
N LYS A 233 3.43 -9.82 -6.48
CA LYS A 233 2.83 -10.95 -7.23
C LYS A 233 1.89 -11.76 -6.34
N LYS A 234 2.31 -12.07 -5.10
CA LYS A 234 1.49 -12.81 -4.14
C LYS A 234 0.18 -12.06 -3.85
N LYS A 235 0.24 -10.76 -3.54
CA LYS A 235 -0.94 -9.96 -3.21
C LYS A 235 -1.94 -9.90 -4.37
N ILE A 236 -1.47 -9.72 -5.60
CA ILE A 236 -2.31 -9.69 -6.80
C ILE A 236 -2.97 -11.06 -7.05
N ASN A 237 -2.22 -12.16 -6.91
CA ASN A 237 -2.75 -13.50 -7.11
C ASN A 237 -3.79 -13.87 -6.05
N ASN A 238 -3.55 -13.55 -4.76
CA ASN A 238 -4.53 -13.81 -3.71
C ASN A 238 -5.87 -13.08 -3.96
N SER A 239 -5.83 -11.90 -4.57
CA SER A 239 -7.03 -11.16 -4.95
C SER A 239 -7.77 -11.84 -6.11
N ASN A 240 -7.04 -12.34 -7.11
CA ASN A 240 -7.64 -13.08 -8.23
C ASN A 240 -8.28 -14.39 -7.76
N GLU A 241 -7.60 -15.18 -6.94
CA GLU A 241 -8.15 -16.45 -6.39
C GLU A 241 -9.44 -16.21 -5.61
N LYS A 242 -9.55 -15.14 -4.84
CA LYS A 242 -10.77 -14.78 -4.12
C LYS A 242 -11.91 -14.37 -5.05
N THR A 243 -11.61 -13.67 -6.13
CA THR A 243 -12.60 -13.24 -7.11
C THR A 243 -13.14 -14.45 -7.88
N ASP A 244 -12.25 -15.34 -8.33
CA ASP A 244 -12.63 -16.57 -9.04
C ASP A 244 -13.50 -17.49 -8.16
N ALA A 245 -13.16 -17.64 -6.87
CA ALA A 245 -13.96 -18.42 -5.93
C ALA A 245 -15.37 -17.85 -5.69
N MET A 246 -15.54 -16.53 -5.78
CA MET A 246 -16.85 -15.89 -5.69
C MET A 246 -17.69 -16.07 -6.96
N GLU A 247 -17.06 -16.06 -8.14
CA GLU A 247 -17.75 -16.28 -9.43
C GLU A 247 -18.21 -17.74 -9.59
N ASP A 248 -17.41 -18.70 -9.13
CA ASP A 248 -17.75 -20.13 -9.18
C ASP A 248 -18.81 -20.56 -8.15
N GLY A 249 -19.20 -19.69 -7.23
CA GLY A 249 -20.23 -19.94 -6.24
C GLY A 249 -19.88 -21.03 -5.21
N ASP A 250 -18.63 -21.43 -5.13
CA ASP A 250 -18.13 -22.46 -4.21
C ASP A 250 -17.79 -21.88 -2.84
N TRP A 251 -18.84 -21.57 -2.09
CA TRP A 251 -18.75 -21.06 -0.72
C TRP A 251 -18.20 -22.09 0.27
N ASP A 252 -18.24 -23.38 -0.09
CA ASP A 252 -17.82 -24.49 0.78
C ASP A 252 -16.30 -24.59 0.95
N THR A 253 -15.52 -23.97 0.06
CA THR A 253 -14.05 -23.96 0.15
C THR A 253 -13.49 -22.97 1.17
N LEU A 254 -14.28 -21.98 1.59
CA LEU A 254 -13.85 -20.95 2.54
C LEU A 254 -14.00 -21.38 4.00
N GLU A 255 -14.78 -22.42 4.32
CA GLU A 255 -14.96 -22.93 5.68
C GLU A 255 -13.85 -23.87 6.17
N ASN A 256 -12.94 -24.31 5.29
CA ASN A 256 -11.93 -25.33 5.60
C ASN A 256 -10.48 -24.79 5.55
N GLN A 257 -10.25 -23.50 5.59
CA GLN A 257 -8.94 -22.86 5.74
C GLN A 257 -8.93 -21.97 6.97
#